data_edfb79128aa995fa3c6e6d0ca58c7117
#
_entry.id   edfb79128aa995fa3c6e6d0ca58c7117
#
_cell.length_a   1.000
_cell.length_b   1.000
_cell.length_c   1.000
_cell.angle_alpha   90.00
_cell.angle_beta   90.00
_cell.angle_gamma   90.00
#
_symmetry.space_group_name_H-M   'P 1'
#
loop_
_entity.id
_entity.type
_entity.pdbx_description
1 polymer ?
#
loop_
_entity_poly.entity_id
_entity_poly.type
_entity_poly.pdbx_seq_one_letter_code
_entity_poly.pdbx_strand_id
1 'polypeptide(L)'
;HFKLKEFTSKQRSGYPKFVYLRAPLLLKLEMLRREMNMNDIPVQNMVIMSGYRTPQYNRAIGNVKFSRHVYGDAADIFVDNDGNYRMDDLNNDGAVNIGDADVMASVIAELNKRSEYKGLIGGLGIYGPKPHRGPFIHIDTRGLKARWRKP
;
A
#
# COMPACT_ATOMS: atom_id res chain seq x y z
N HIS A 1 3.95 -14.22 0.86
CA HIS A 1 3.50 -13.61 2.11
C HIS A 1 2.06 -13.07 2.00
N PHE A 2 1.58 -12.78 0.78
CA PHE A 2 0.27 -12.20 0.54
C PHE A 2 -0.73 -13.24 0.04
N LYS A 3 -2.00 -13.11 0.42
CA LYS A 3 -3.09 -13.97 -0.04
C LYS A 3 -3.94 -13.24 -1.09
N LEU A 4 -4.33 -13.91 -2.16
CA LEU A 4 -5.12 -13.30 -3.25
C LEU A 4 -6.40 -12.60 -2.75
N LYS A 5 -7.05 -13.18 -1.72
CA LYS A 5 -8.26 -12.61 -1.12
C LYS A 5 -8.08 -11.18 -0.57
N GLU A 6 -6.85 -10.80 -0.17
CA GLU A 6 -6.56 -9.48 0.38
C GLU A 6 -6.66 -8.38 -0.69
N PHE A 7 -6.45 -8.75 -1.95
CA PHE A 7 -6.52 -7.84 -3.10
C PHE A 7 -7.91 -7.74 -3.71
N THR A 8 -8.90 -8.52 -3.27
CA THR A 8 -10.24 -8.48 -3.83
C THR A 8 -10.93 -7.14 -3.57
N SER A 9 -11.78 -6.72 -4.52
CA SER A 9 -12.57 -5.49 -4.38
C SER A 9 -13.48 -5.57 -3.15
N LYS A 10 -13.42 -4.55 -2.29
CA LYS A 10 -14.13 -4.48 -0.99
C LYS A 10 -15.54 -3.91 -1.08
N GLN A 11 -16.19 -4.02 -2.22
CA GLN A 11 -17.59 -3.62 -2.38
C GLN A 11 -18.50 -4.33 -1.38
N ARG A 12 -19.54 -3.66 -0.90
CA ARG A 12 -20.48 -4.20 0.11
C ARG A 12 -21.38 -5.31 -0.44
N SER A 13 -21.61 -5.37 -1.75
CA SER A 13 -22.36 -6.46 -2.36
C SER A 13 -21.71 -7.81 -2.04
N GLY A 14 -22.54 -8.86 -1.95
CA GLY A 14 -22.10 -10.24 -1.77
C GLY A 14 -21.20 -10.74 -2.90
N TYR A 15 -21.23 -12.03 -3.15
CA TYR A 15 -20.50 -12.65 -4.26
C TYR A 15 -21.19 -12.40 -5.60
N PRO A 16 -20.44 -12.38 -6.71
CA PRO A 16 -18.99 -12.63 -6.79
C PRO A 16 -18.15 -11.44 -6.32
N LYS A 17 -16.98 -11.73 -5.73
CA LYS A 17 -15.92 -10.74 -5.49
C LYS A 17 -14.94 -10.76 -6.66
N PHE A 18 -14.53 -9.59 -7.09
CA PHE A 18 -13.62 -9.46 -8.24
C PHE A 18 -12.21 -9.11 -7.78
N VAL A 19 -11.22 -9.63 -8.51
CA VAL A 19 -9.82 -9.27 -8.36
C VAL A 19 -9.19 -9.16 -9.74
N TYR A 20 -8.37 -8.15 -9.91
CA TYR A 20 -7.39 -8.04 -10.96
C TYR A 20 -6.09 -7.59 -10.32
N LEU A 21 -5.00 -8.33 -10.55
CA LEU A 21 -3.75 -8.13 -9.86
C LEU A 21 -2.59 -8.32 -10.83
N ARG A 22 -1.76 -7.30 -10.94
CA ARG A 22 -0.57 -7.33 -11.82
C ARG A 22 0.65 -7.80 -11.05
N ALA A 23 1.42 -8.71 -11.65
CA ALA A 23 2.62 -9.28 -11.04
C ALA A 23 3.66 -8.23 -10.55
N PRO A 24 3.92 -7.12 -11.27
CA PRO A 24 4.83 -6.08 -10.76
C PRO A 24 4.44 -5.52 -9.39
N LEU A 25 3.14 -5.40 -9.08
CA LEU A 25 2.70 -4.95 -7.77
C LEU A 25 3.09 -5.93 -6.67
N LEU A 26 2.90 -7.24 -6.90
CA LEU A 26 3.32 -8.27 -5.93
C LEU A 26 4.83 -8.23 -5.69
N LEU A 27 5.62 -8.15 -6.76
CA LEU A 27 7.07 -8.04 -6.65
C LEU A 27 7.48 -6.80 -5.85
N LYS A 28 6.85 -5.66 -6.12
CA LYS A 28 7.08 -4.41 -5.38
C LYS A 28 6.80 -4.56 -3.88
N LEU A 29 5.70 -5.21 -3.52
CA LEU A 29 5.33 -5.48 -2.13
C LEU A 29 6.34 -6.39 -1.43
N GLU A 30 6.76 -7.48 -2.08
CA GLU A 30 7.76 -8.40 -1.54
C GLU A 30 9.13 -7.73 -1.37
N MET A 31 9.55 -6.91 -2.34
CA MET A 31 10.80 -6.15 -2.24
C MET A 31 10.75 -5.13 -1.09
N LEU A 32 9.63 -4.41 -0.95
CA LEU A 32 9.45 -3.47 0.17
C LEU A 32 9.53 -4.19 1.52
N ARG A 33 8.78 -5.28 1.68
CA ARG A 33 8.79 -6.07 2.91
C ARG A 33 10.19 -6.58 3.24
N ARG A 34 10.88 -7.17 2.24
CA ARG A 34 12.25 -7.65 2.40
C ARG A 34 13.20 -6.53 2.82
N GLU A 35 13.14 -5.39 2.15
CA GLU A 35 14.03 -4.26 2.41
C GLU A 35 13.81 -3.68 3.80
N MET A 36 12.56 -3.56 4.26
CA MET A 36 12.25 -3.12 5.62
C MET A 36 12.90 -4.05 6.66
N ASN A 37 12.72 -5.38 6.50
CA ASN A 37 13.33 -6.36 7.40
C ASN A 37 14.86 -6.32 7.37
N MET A 38 15.49 -6.01 6.24
CA MET A 38 16.94 -5.86 6.12
C MET A 38 17.48 -4.58 6.78
N ASN A 39 16.62 -3.59 7.01
CA ASN A 39 16.94 -2.33 7.66
C ASN A 39 16.40 -2.27 9.11
N ASP A 40 16.29 -3.41 9.77
CA ASP A 40 15.84 -3.54 11.16
C ASP A 40 14.44 -2.95 11.44
N ILE A 41 13.60 -2.87 10.41
CA ILE A 41 12.18 -2.52 10.54
C ILE A 41 11.38 -3.81 10.38
N PRO A 42 10.97 -4.48 11.49
CA PRO A 42 10.35 -5.79 11.41
C PRO A 42 8.98 -5.74 10.73
N VAL A 43 8.79 -6.54 9.68
CA VAL A 43 7.52 -6.70 8.97
C VAL A 43 7.15 -8.17 8.95
N GLN A 44 6.43 -8.63 9.96
CA GLN A 44 5.82 -9.96 10.02
C GLN A 44 4.52 -9.97 9.22
N ASN A 45 3.72 -8.91 9.36
CA ASN A 45 2.44 -8.75 8.67
C ASN A 45 2.35 -7.36 8.01
N MET A 46 2.16 -7.35 6.68
CA MET A 46 1.85 -6.15 5.90
C MET A 46 0.42 -6.25 5.39
N VAL A 47 -0.45 -5.41 5.89
CA VAL A 47 -1.87 -5.41 5.56
C VAL A 47 -2.13 -4.74 4.22
N ILE A 48 -2.90 -5.41 3.35
CA ILE A 48 -3.48 -4.81 2.15
C ILE A 48 -4.83 -4.18 2.54
N MET A 49 -4.81 -2.91 2.91
CA MET A 49 -6.02 -2.18 3.26
C MET A 49 -6.95 -2.03 2.06
N SER A 50 -6.40 -1.84 0.86
CA SER A 50 -7.15 -1.80 -0.39
C SER A 50 -6.25 -2.26 -1.54
N GLY A 51 -6.68 -3.29 -2.26
CA GLY A 51 -6.08 -3.77 -3.51
C GLY A 51 -6.89 -3.32 -4.72
N TYR A 52 -7.39 -4.30 -5.50
CA TYR A 52 -8.22 -4.02 -6.67
C TYR A 52 -9.55 -3.35 -6.30
N ARG A 53 -9.99 -2.44 -7.17
CA ARG A 53 -11.33 -1.83 -7.10
C ARG A 53 -12.02 -1.95 -8.44
N THR A 54 -13.24 -2.53 -8.48
CA THR A 54 -14.04 -2.45 -9.70
C THR A 54 -14.30 -0.98 -10.06
N PRO A 55 -14.44 -0.63 -11.36
CA PRO A 55 -14.77 0.74 -11.76
C PRO A 55 -16.02 1.29 -11.06
N GLN A 56 -17.02 0.42 -10.87
CA GLN A 56 -18.26 0.78 -10.17
C GLN A 56 -18.00 1.09 -8.68
N TYR A 57 -17.28 0.22 -7.97
CA TYR A 57 -16.93 0.44 -6.56
C TYR A 57 -16.08 1.70 -6.40
N ASN A 58 -15.09 1.90 -7.27
CA ASN A 58 -14.24 3.08 -7.26
C ASN A 58 -15.05 4.39 -7.39
N ARG A 59 -16.07 4.42 -8.26
CA ARG A 59 -16.99 5.56 -8.37
C ARG A 59 -17.84 5.73 -7.11
N ALA A 60 -18.38 4.63 -6.57
CA ALA A 60 -19.26 4.66 -5.39
C ALA A 60 -18.58 5.24 -4.15
N ILE A 61 -17.26 5.07 -4.00
CA ILE A 61 -16.47 5.65 -2.90
C ILE A 61 -15.93 7.05 -3.23
N GLY A 62 -16.37 7.68 -4.33
CA GLY A 62 -15.97 9.04 -4.71
C GLY A 62 -14.51 9.20 -5.15
N ASN A 63 -13.86 8.13 -5.62
CA ASN A 63 -12.46 8.19 -6.01
C ASN A 63 -12.30 8.60 -7.49
N VAL A 64 -11.09 9.04 -7.84
CA VAL A 64 -10.77 9.49 -9.22
C VAL A 64 -11.00 8.38 -10.24
N LYS A 65 -11.56 8.74 -11.40
CA LYS A 65 -11.97 7.78 -12.45
C LYS A 65 -10.86 6.82 -12.87
N PHE A 66 -9.63 7.32 -12.99
CA PHE A 66 -8.46 6.55 -13.45
C PHE A 66 -7.54 6.15 -12.29
N SER A 67 -8.13 5.82 -11.13
CA SER A 67 -7.40 5.28 -10.00
C SER A 67 -6.64 4.01 -10.39
N ARG A 68 -5.37 3.91 -9.99
CA ARG A 68 -4.53 2.73 -10.28
C ARG A 68 -5.05 1.43 -9.69
N HIS A 69 -5.85 1.51 -8.62
CA HIS A 69 -6.56 0.34 -8.07
C HIS A 69 -7.48 -0.34 -9.11
N VAL A 70 -8.07 0.43 -10.04
CA VAL A 70 -8.92 -0.12 -11.12
C VAL A 70 -8.12 -0.93 -12.13
N TYR A 71 -6.82 -0.66 -12.24
CA TYR A 71 -5.92 -1.37 -13.15
C TYR A 71 -5.16 -2.52 -12.48
N GLY A 72 -5.45 -2.83 -11.21
CA GLY A 72 -4.84 -3.94 -10.49
C GLY A 72 -3.35 -3.79 -10.19
N ASP A 73 -2.82 -2.60 -10.30
CA ASP A 73 -1.40 -2.31 -10.10
C ASP A 73 -1.14 -1.34 -8.94
N ALA A 74 -2.11 -1.21 -8.02
CA ALA A 74 -1.99 -0.38 -6.83
C ALA A 74 -2.48 -1.08 -5.57
N ALA A 75 -1.87 -0.73 -4.43
CA ALA A 75 -2.31 -1.12 -3.10
C ALA A 75 -2.15 0.05 -2.12
N ASP A 76 -3.11 0.16 -1.19
CA ASP A 76 -3.01 0.93 0.04
C ASP A 76 -2.59 -0.04 1.14
N ILE A 77 -1.48 0.23 1.84
CA ILE A 77 -0.81 -0.71 2.74
C ILE A 77 -0.31 -0.07 4.03
N PHE A 78 -0.19 -0.88 5.07
CA PHE A 78 0.48 -0.54 6.33
C PHE A 78 1.05 -1.79 7.00
N VAL A 79 1.99 -1.63 7.93
CA VAL A 79 2.54 -2.70 8.75
C VAL A 79 1.68 -2.84 10.01
N ASP A 80 1.35 -4.07 10.38
CA ASP A 80 0.49 -4.41 11.54
C ASP A 80 0.96 -5.77 12.09
N ASN A 81 1.98 -5.76 12.89
CA ASN A 81 2.57 -6.97 13.46
C ASN A 81 1.78 -7.52 14.66
N ASP A 82 1.07 -6.64 15.38
CA ASP A 82 0.25 -7.01 16.54
C ASP A 82 -1.18 -7.44 16.21
N GLY A 83 -1.63 -7.25 14.95
CA GLY A 83 -2.93 -7.71 14.46
C GLY A 83 -4.11 -6.84 14.88
N ASN A 84 -3.88 -5.58 15.27
CA ASN A 84 -4.93 -4.66 15.71
C ASN A 84 -5.61 -3.90 14.56
N TYR A 85 -5.18 -4.15 13.31
CA TYR A 85 -5.62 -3.51 12.08
C TYR A 85 -5.31 -2.00 12.02
N ARG A 86 -4.21 -1.60 12.64
CA ARG A 86 -3.64 -0.24 12.58
C ARG A 86 -2.16 -0.34 12.23
N MET A 87 -1.59 0.73 11.70
CA MET A 87 -0.15 0.80 11.49
C MET A 87 0.57 0.75 12.84
N ASP A 88 1.68 0.02 12.91
CA ASP A 88 2.58 0.00 14.06
C ASP A 88 3.37 1.32 14.14
N ASP A 89 3.89 1.61 15.32
CA ASP A 89 4.90 2.66 15.54
C ASP A 89 6.24 2.19 14.94
N LEU A 90 6.52 2.60 13.71
CA LEU A 90 7.68 2.13 12.93
C LEU A 90 8.94 2.96 13.21
N ASN A 91 8.79 4.17 13.72
CA ASN A 91 9.90 5.07 14.05
C ASN A 91 10.26 5.05 15.55
N ASN A 92 9.50 4.30 16.37
CA ASN A 92 9.65 4.14 17.81
C ASN A 92 9.61 5.49 18.58
N ASP A 93 8.77 6.43 18.13
CA ASP A 93 8.57 7.71 18.82
C ASP A 93 7.47 7.67 19.89
N GLY A 94 6.80 6.53 20.04
CA GLY A 94 5.70 6.29 20.99
C GLY A 94 4.32 6.72 20.47
N ALA A 95 4.19 7.11 19.20
CA ALA A 95 2.95 7.58 18.63
C ALA A 95 2.72 7.06 17.20
N VAL A 96 1.57 6.46 16.94
CA VAL A 96 1.20 6.04 15.59
C VAL A 96 0.65 7.22 14.80
N ASN A 97 1.44 7.73 13.86
CA ASN A 97 1.12 8.94 13.11
C ASN A 97 1.66 8.90 11.67
N ILE A 98 1.65 10.02 10.94
CA ILE A 98 2.14 10.06 9.55
C ILE A 98 3.66 9.80 9.44
N GLY A 99 4.41 9.95 10.54
CA GLY A 99 5.85 9.64 10.59
C GLY A 99 6.12 8.17 10.30
N ASP A 100 5.25 7.25 10.75
CA ASP A 100 5.39 5.82 10.47
C ASP A 100 5.18 5.50 8.99
N ALA A 101 4.23 6.19 8.36
CA ALA A 101 4.05 6.10 6.91
C ALA A 101 5.27 6.67 6.14
N ASP A 102 5.94 7.70 6.68
CA ASP A 102 7.18 8.23 6.11
C ASP A 102 8.33 7.22 6.20
N VAL A 103 8.40 6.38 7.24
CA VAL A 103 9.39 5.28 7.33
C VAL A 103 9.26 4.36 6.13
N MET A 104 8.05 3.86 5.84
CA MET A 104 7.80 3.01 4.66
C MET A 104 8.13 3.73 3.36
N ALA A 105 7.76 5.02 3.25
CA ALA A 105 8.02 5.83 2.08
C ALA A 105 9.52 6.06 1.82
N SER A 106 10.32 6.17 2.87
CA SER A 106 11.77 6.32 2.79
C SER A 106 12.42 5.06 2.25
N VAL A 107 11.98 3.88 2.67
CA VAL A 107 12.46 2.59 2.12
C VAL A 107 12.15 2.50 0.61
N ILE A 108 10.96 2.92 0.18
CA ILE A 108 10.62 2.96 -1.26
C ILE A 108 11.52 3.96 -2.01
N ALA A 109 11.86 5.09 -1.41
CA ALA A 109 12.74 6.07 -2.02
C ALA A 109 14.15 5.50 -2.26
N GLU A 110 14.68 4.70 -1.33
CA GLU A 110 15.95 3.97 -1.50
C GLU A 110 15.84 2.88 -2.57
N LEU A 111 14.78 2.06 -2.55
CA LEU A 111 14.53 1.06 -3.60
C LEU A 111 14.47 1.69 -5.00
N ASN A 112 13.87 2.86 -5.15
CA ASN A 112 13.77 3.57 -6.44
C ASN A 112 15.13 3.97 -7.05
N LYS A 113 16.23 3.91 -6.29
CA LYS A 113 17.60 4.19 -6.78
C LYS A 113 18.24 2.95 -7.41
N ARG A 114 17.72 1.75 -7.15
CA ARG A 114 18.29 0.48 -7.59
C ARG A 114 17.82 0.11 -9.00
N SER A 115 18.73 -0.46 -9.79
CA SER A 115 18.46 -0.87 -11.17
C SER A 115 17.38 -1.95 -11.28
N GLU A 116 17.38 -2.92 -10.36
CA GLU A 116 16.41 -4.01 -10.33
C GLU A 116 14.97 -3.54 -10.00
N TYR A 117 14.84 -2.36 -9.40
CA TYR A 117 13.54 -1.77 -9.07
C TYR A 117 12.96 -0.91 -10.20
N LYS A 118 13.72 -0.70 -11.28
CA LYS A 118 13.35 0.21 -12.38
C LYS A 118 11.97 -0.11 -13.01
N GLY A 119 11.66 -1.41 -13.16
CA GLY A 119 10.37 -1.87 -13.69
C GLY A 119 9.18 -1.74 -12.72
N LEU A 120 9.42 -1.36 -11.47
CA LEU A 120 8.43 -1.25 -10.40
C LEU A 120 8.14 0.20 -9.99
N ILE A 121 8.74 1.15 -10.68
CA ILE A 121 8.56 2.59 -10.42
C ILE A 121 7.09 2.96 -10.60
N GLY A 122 6.57 3.80 -9.70
CA GLY A 122 5.19 4.26 -9.76
C GLY A 122 4.87 5.34 -8.74
N GLY A 123 3.59 5.47 -8.43
CA GLY A 123 3.07 6.40 -7.44
C GLY A 123 3.41 5.97 -6.01
N LEU A 124 3.56 6.98 -5.17
CA LEU A 124 3.72 6.88 -3.73
C LEU A 124 2.91 7.98 -3.06
N GLY A 125 1.83 7.59 -2.39
CA GLY A 125 1.00 8.48 -1.57
C GLY A 125 1.23 8.20 -0.10
N ILE A 126 1.40 9.24 0.70
CA ILE A 126 1.56 9.16 2.16
C ILE A 126 0.32 9.78 2.79
N TYR A 127 -0.32 9.03 3.68
CA TYR A 127 -1.58 9.43 4.29
C TYR A 127 -1.48 9.38 5.81
N GLY A 128 -1.82 10.50 6.45
CA GLY A 128 -1.95 10.58 7.89
C GLY A 128 -3.20 9.87 8.43
N PRO A 129 -3.32 9.75 9.75
CA PRO A 129 -4.46 9.12 10.40
C PRO A 129 -5.75 9.92 10.22
N LYS A 130 -6.89 9.22 10.32
CA LYS A 130 -8.23 9.82 10.41
C LYS A 130 -9.01 9.11 11.54
N PRO A 131 -10.13 9.65 12.03
CA PRO A 131 -10.86 9.04 13.15
C PRO A 131 -11.20 7.56 12.96
N HIS A 132 -11.38 7.11 11.71
CA HIS A 132 -11.79 5.73 11.38
C HIS A 132 -10.66 4.85 10.83
N ARG A 133 -9.42 5.35 10.71
CA ARG A 133 -8.25 4.60 10.20
C ARG A 133 -6.92 5.21 10.66
N GLY A 134 -5.90 4.37 10.79
CA GLY A 134 -4.52 4.79 10.99
C GLY A 134 -3.88 5.43 9.74
N PRO A 135 -2.61 5.83 9.82
CA PRO A 135 -1.81 6.21 8.67
C PRO A 135 -1.60 5.02 7.74
N PHE A 136 -1.26 5.27 6.48
CA PHE A 136 -0.93 4.25 5.49
C PHE A 136 -0.20 4.86 4.30
N ILE A 137 0.37 4.02 3.44
CA ILE A 137 0.87 4.47 2.15
C ILE A 137 0.10 3.84 1.00
N HIS A 138 -0.06 4.61 -0.07
CA HIS A 138 -0.44 4.11 -1.39
C HIS A 138 0.80 3.85 -2.22
N ILE A 139 0.86 2.69 -2.86
CA ILE A 139 1.89 2.37 -3.86
C ILE A 139 1.26 1.87 -5.15
N ASP A 140 1.90 2.15 -6.28
CA ASP A 140 1.53 1.56 -7.57
C ASP A 140 2.73 1.35 -8.49
N THR A 141 2.50 0.70 -9.64
CA THR A 141 3.53 0.36 -10.64
C THR A 141 3.22 0.95 -12.01
N ARG A 142 2.75 2.22 -12.05
CA ARG A 142 2.37 2.92 -13.29
C ARG A 142 3.53 3.23 -14.26
N GLY A 143 4.79 3.01 -13.87
CA GLY A 143 5.97 3.28 -14.68
C GLY A 143 6.52 4.71 -14.58
N LEU A 144 5.82 5.63 -13.96
CA LEU A 144 6.20 7.02 -13.78
C LEU A 144 6.16 7.39 -12.30
N LYS A 145 7.18 8.11 -11.82
CA LYS A 145 7.21 8.63 -10.44
C LYS A 145 6.11 9.65 -10.24
N ALA A 146 5.26 9.43 -9.26
CA ALA A 146 4.28 10.39 -8.76
C ALA A 146 4.31 10.34 -7.22
N ARG A 147 4.34 11.49 -6.57
CA ARG A 147 4.37 11.55 -5.10
C ARG A 147 3.37 12.59 -4.60
N TRP A 148 2.63 12.22 -3.56
CA TRP A 148 1.72 13.13 -2.86
C TRP A 148 1.65 12.78 -1.38
N ARG A 149 1.24 13.76 -0.56
CA ARG A 149 1.10 13.64 0.87
C ARG A 149 -0.24 14.26 1.30
N LYS A 150 -0.93 13.58 2.17
CA LYS A 150 -2.19 14.03 2.79
C LYS A 150 -2.09 13.79 4.29
N PRO A 151 -1.85 14.84 5.09
CA PRO A 151 -1.81 14.75 6.55
C PRO A 151 -3.14 14.35 7.15
#